data_0d7c4fdee65a4a8b2b5c7f68c5001896
#
_entry.id   0d7c4fdee65a4a8b2b5c7f68c5001896
#
_cell.length_a   1.000
_cell.length_b   1.000
_cell.length_c   1.000
_cell.angle_alpha   90.00
_cell.angle_beta   90.00
_cell.angle_gamma   90.00
#
_symmetry.space_group_name_H-M   'P 1'
#
loop_
_entity.id
_entity.type
_entity.pdbx_description
1 polymer ?
#
loop_
_entity_poly.entity_id
_entity_poly.type
_entity_poly.pdbx_seq_one_letter_code
_entity_poly.pdbx_strand_id
1 'polypeptide(L)'
;MKIAQIAPLMESVPPRLYGGTERIVFWLTEELVREGHAVTLFASGDSITSAELVPCTREALRLDASVKDPIPYYMLMLDKVRRRADEFDVLHFHIDPLQFPLFRDIAARTVTTLHGRQDLPDLPPLYFGISELPLVSISHAQREPIPHANFAATVHHGLPVDLHKPVFSPSGGYVAFLGRISPEKRPDRAIEIARAVGVPLKIAAKVDKVDAAYFASTIEPMLAGPGVEFVGEINDARKNEFLGEASALLFPIDWPEPFGLVMIEAMACGTPVLAFRKGSVAEIIDDGVTGRIVDTMEEAVAALPEVLALDRRLVRRRFEERFSAARMARDYVNLYRRLRRRAPVYDEKESALAPSLEPVELAPSLEPVETSGTKPYVS
;
A
#
# COMPACT_ATOMS: atom_id res chain seq x y z
N MET A 1 -17.33 17.54 2.17
CA MET A 1 -16.14 18.10 1.51
C MET A 1 -16.11 17.62 0.08
N LYS A 2 -15.51 18.40 -0.82
CA LYS A 2 -15.16 17.97 -2.18
C LYS A 2 -13.74 17.41 -2.17
N ILE A 3 -13.58 16.12 -2.48
CA ILE A 3 -12.32 15.38 -2.32
C ILE A 3 -11.94 14.76 -3.66
N ALA A 4 -10.73 15.04 -4.14
CA ALA A 4 -10.15 14.30 -5.25
C ALA A 4 -9.33 13.12 -4.70
N GLN A 5 -9.58 11.91 -5.19
CA GLN A 5 -8.76 10.71 -4.99
C GLN A 5 -8.00 10.43 -6.27
N ILE A 6 -6.67 10.44 -6.22
CA ILE A 6 -5.79 10.23 -7.38
C ILE A 6 -5.10 8.89 -7.24
N ALA A 7 -5.62 7.89 -7.99
CA ALA A 7 -5.18 6.51 -7.92
C ALA A 7 -4.01 6.23 -8.89
N PRO A 8 -3.23 5.17 -8.66
CA PRO A 8 -2.34 4.63 -9.68
C PRO A 8 -3.12 4.19 -10.93
N LEU A 9 -2.47 4.24 -12.09
CA LEU A 9 -3.07 3.87 -13.38
C LEU A 9 -2.72 2.43 -13.83
N MET A 10 -1.88 1.72 -13.05
CA MET A 10 -1.41 0.38 -13.42
C MET A 10 -2.50 -0.68 -13.33
N GLU A 11 -3.42 -0.55 -12.39
CA GLU A 11 -4.59 -1.42 -12.20
C GLU A 11 -5.86 -0.56 -12.15
N SER A 12 -7.03 -1.20 -12.36
CA SER A 12 -8.33 -0.56 -12.11
C SER A 12 -8.60 -0.40 -10.61
N VAL A 13 -9.55 0.45 -10.26
CA VAL A 13 -10.05 0.63 -8.90
C VAL A 13 -11.51 0.13 -8.82
N PRO A 14 -11.81 -1.02 -8.16
CA PRO A 14 -10.86 -1.96 -7.57
C PRO A 14 -10.09 -2.76 -8.63
N PRO A 15 -8.94 -3.35 -8.29
CA PRO A 15 -8.17 -4.14 -9.22
C PRO A 15 -8.85 -5.50 -9.48
N ARG A 16 -8.73 -6.00 -10.71
CA ARG A 16 -9.30 -7.30 -11.10
C ARG A 16 -8.58 -8.49 -10.46
N LEU A 17 -7.27 -8.37 -10.26
CA LEU A 17 -6.41 -9.41 -9.69
C LEU A 17 -5.60 -8.85 -8.52
N TYR A 18 -4.30 -8.69 -8.70
CA TYR A 18 -3.40 -8.16 -7.69
C TYR A 18 -3.34 -6.62 -7.76
N GLY A 19 -3.39 -5.96 -6.58
CA GLY A 19 -3.34 -4.49 -6.48
C GLY A 19 -3.73 -4.04 -5.07
N GLY A 20 -2.76 -4.02 -4.15
CA GLY A 20 -3.03 -3.65 -2.75
C GLY A 20 -3.43 -2.19 -2.60
N THR A 21 -2.72 -1.30 -3.28
CA THR A 21 -2.97 0.15 -3.25
C THR A 21 -4.35 0.48 -3.78
N GLU A 22 -4.70 -0.03 -4.96
CA GLU A 22 -5.97 0.25 -5.63
C GLU A 22 -7.18 -0.28 -4.83
N ARG A 23 -7.02 -1.40 -4.10
CA ARG A 23 -8.04 -1.88 -3.15
C ARG A 23 -8.27 -0.89 -2.03
N ILE A 24 -7.20 -0.40 -1.42
CA ILE A 24 -7.29 0.60 -0.35
C ILE A 24 -7.92 1.90 -0.85
N VAL A 25 -7.53 2.36 -2.04
CA VAL A 25 -8.14 3.53 -2.67
C VAL A 25 -9.63 3.31 -2.90
N PHE A 26 -10.03 2.14 -3.41
CA PHE A 26 -11.42 1.78 -3.59
C PHE A 26 -12.20 1.85 -2.27
N TRP A 27 -11.76 1.11 -1.24
CA TRP A 27 -12.48 1.07 0.03
C TRP A 27 -12.54 2.43 0.72
N LEU A 28 -11.47 3.22 0.64
CA LEU A 28 -11.46 4.59 1.15
C LEU A 28 -12.46 5.47 0.39
N THR A 29 -12.47 5.40 -0.94
CA THR A 29 -13.36 6.18 -1.80
C THR A 29 -14.82 5.86 -1.50
N GLU A 30 -15.20 4.59 -1.44
CA GLU A 30 -16.57 4.15 -1.15
C GLU A 30 -17.02 4.58 0.26
N GLU A 31 -16.16 4.48 1.26
CA GLU A 31 -16.46 4.95 2.62
C GLU A 31 -16.66 6.47 2.69
N LEU A 32 -15.81 7.24 1.98
CA LEU A 32 -15.96 8.69 1.91
C LEU A 32 -17.28 9.11 1.25
N VAL A 33 -17.68 8.43 0.18
CA VAL A 33 -18.99 8.65 -0.47
C VAL A 33 -20.13 8.27 0.49
N ARG A 34 -20.02 7.13 1.19
CA ARG A 34 -21.01 6.68 2.18
C ARG A 34 -21.16 7.68 3.36
N GLU A 35 -20.07 8.36 3.73
CA GLU A 35 -20.10 9.42 4.75
C GLU A 35 -20.65 10.76 4.21
N GLY A 36 -21.10 10.82 2.94
CA GLY A 36 -21.75 12.00 2.34
C GLY A 36 -20.77 13.05 1.81
N HIS A 37 -19.52 12.65 1.50
CA HIS A 37 -18.58 13.54 0.82
C HIS A 37 -18.78 13.50 -0.70
N ALA A 38 -18.56 14.62 -1.39
CA ALA A 38 -18.48 14.66 -2.85
C ALA A 38 -17.08 14.23 -3.27
N VAL A 39 -16.96 13.00 -3.77
CA VAL A 39 -15.67 12.41 -4.14
C VAL A 39 -15.56 12.28 -5.64
N THR A 40 -14.43 12.69 -6.19
CA THR A 40 -14.04 12.47 -7.59
C THR A 40 -12.81 11.57 -7.62
N LEU A 41 -12.90 10.43 -8.30
CA LEU A 41 -11.81 9.48 -8.47
C LEU A 41 -11.16 9.66 -9.83
N PHE A 42 -9.86 10.02 -9.85
CA PHE A 42 -9.01 10.03 -11.03
C PHE A 42 -8.31 8.66 -11.12
N ALA A 43 -8.69 7.85 -12.10
CA ALA A 43 -8.20 6.46 -12.24
C ALA A 43 -8.25 6.00 -13.69
N SER A 44 -7.97 4.72 -13.95
CA SER A 44 -8.22 4.09 -15.26
C SER A 44 -9.72 4.02 -15.56
N GLY A 45 -10.09 4.05 -16.85
CA GLY A 45 -11.48 4.13 -17.29
C GLY A 45 -12.30 2.86 -17.10
N ASP A 46 -11.66 1.73 -16.82
CA ASP A 46 -12.28 0.46 -16.43
C ASP A 46 -12.51 0.31 -14.92
N SER A 47 -12.24 1.37 -14.13
CA SER A 47 -12.53 1.43 -12.71
C SER A 47 -14.04 1.53 -12.44
N ILE A 48 -14.47 1.01 -11.29
CA ILE A 48 -15.87 0.99 -10.85
C ILE A 48 -15.94 1.62 -9.45
N THR A 49 -16.76 2.67 -9.29
CA THR A 49 -16.91 3.39 -8.02
C THR A 49 -18.26 4.06 -7.93
N SER A 50 -18.75 4.32 -6.71
CA SER A 50 -19.91 5.18 -6.45
C SER A 50 -19.57 6.69 -6.48
N ALA A 51 -18.28 7.05 -6.53
CA ALA A 51 -17.81 8.41 -6.73
C ALA A 51 -17.94 8.86 -8.20
N GLU A 52 -17.73 10.16 -8.46
CA GLU A 52 -17.52 10.63 -9.83
C GLU A 52 -16.21 10.06 -10.38
N LEU A 53 -16.27 9.21 -11.43
CA LEU A 53 -15.06 8.71 -12.10
C LEU A 53 -14.60 9.68 -13.18
N VAL A 54 -13.33 10.10 -13.11
CA VAL A 54 -12.63 10.81 -14.17
C VAL A 54 -11.62 9.88 -14.82
N PRO A 55 -11.91 9.31 -15.99
CA PRO A 55 -11.01 8.39 -16.65
C PRO A 55 -9.75 9.10 -17.15
N CYS A 56 -8.58 8.60 -16.77
CA CYS A 56 -7.28 9.11 -17.17
C CYS A 56 -6.59 8.26 -18.23
N THR A 57 -7.01 7.00 -18.37
CA THR A 57 -6.65 6.06 -19.42
C THR A 57 -7.91 5.30 -19.86
N ARG A 58 -7.86 4.59 -21.00
CA ARG A 58 -8.98 3.75 -21.44
C ARG A 58 -9.24 2.60 -20.47
N GLU A 59 -8.18 1.93 -20.05
CA GLU A 59 -8.18 0.82 -19.12
C GLU A 59 -6.88 0.81 -18.31
N ALA A 60 -6.76 -0.06 -17.31
CA ALA A 60 -5.56 -0.25 -16.50
C ALA A 60 -4.33 -0.51 -17.39
N LEU A 61 -3.26 0.26 -17.19
CA LEU A 61 -2.07 0.25 -18.06
C LEU A 61 -1.38 -1.12 -18.12
N ARG A 62 -1.48 -1.91 -17.05
CA ARG A 62 -0.92 -3.28 -17.03
C ARG A 62 -1.65 -4.23 -17.97
N LEU A 63 -2.91 -3.96 -18.27
CA LEU A 63 -3.73 -4.79 -19.18
C LEU A 63 -3.58 -4.39 -20.64
N ASP A 64 -3.06 -3.19 -20.92
CA ASP A 64 -2.82 -2.70 -22.28
C ASP A 64 -1.42 -3.06 -22.75
N ALA A 65 -1.31 -4.12 -23.56
CA ALA A 65 -0.03 -4.58 -24.12
C ALA A 65 0.66 -3.57 -25.04
N SER A 66 -0.04 -2.54 -25.51
CA SER A 66 0.53 -1.46 -26.34
C SER A 66 1.33 -0.46 -25.51
N VAL A 67 1.07 -0.35 -24.21
CA VAL A 67 1.78 0.55 -23.28
C VAL A 67 3.18 0.03 -23.03
N LYS A 68 4.19 0.86 -23.32
CA LYS A 68 5.62 0.55 -23.08
C LYS A 68 6.17 1.38 -21.94
N ASP A 69 5.69 2.62 -21.77
CA ASP A 69 6.09 3.54 -20.71
C ASP A 69 4.82 4.16 -20.09
N PRO A 70 4.57 3.96 -18.79
CA PRO A 70 3.41 4.53 -18.11
C PRO A 70 3.56 6.02 -17.78
N ILE A 71 4.78 6.58 -17.76
CA ILE A 71 5.04 7.97 -17.30
C ILE A 71 4.24 9.00 -18.08
N PRO A 72 4.14 8.98 -19.44
CA PRO A 72 3.34 9.95 -20.17
C PRO A 72 1.87 9.97 -19.75
N TYR A 73 1.29 8.83 -19.41
CA TYR A 73 -0.10 8.73 -18.93
C TYR A 73 -0.27 9.38 -17.55
N TYR A 74 0.70 9.17 -16.64
CA TYR A 74 0.72 9.85 -15.35
C TYR A 74 0.85 11.36 -15.50
N MET A 75 1.71 11.84 -16.41
CA MET A 75 1.84 13.28 -16.69
C MET A 75 0.52 13.89 -17.18
N LEU A 76 -0.19 13.22 -18.10
CA LEU A 76 -1.50 13.66 -18.57
C LEU A 76 -2.56 13.65 -17.46
N MET A 77 -2.54 12.63 -16.60
CA MET A 77 -3.41 12.59 -15.42
C MET A 77 -3.13 13.77 -14.49
N LEU A 78 -1.86 14.02 -14.18
CA LEU A 78 -1.46 15.13 -13.29
C LEU A 78 -1.84 16.49 -13.86
N ASP A 79 -1.68 16.72 -15.16
CA ASP A 79 -2.18 17.94 -15.83
C ASP A 79 -3.70 18.08 -15.69
N LYS A 80 -4.45 16.98 -15.92
CA LYS A 80 -5.91 16.96 -15.76
C LYS A 80 -6.33 17.29 -14.31
N VAL A 81 -5.67 16.69 -13.33
CA VAL A 81 -5.91 16.97 -11.90
C VAL A 81 -5.57 18.42 -11.58
N ARG A 82 -4.43 18.92 -12.08
CA ARG A 82 -3.97 20.30 -11.83
C ARG A 82 -4.95 21.36 -12.35
N ARG A 83 -5.50 21.17 -13.54
CA ARG A 83 -6.50 22.07 -14.12
C ARG A 83 -7.81 22.12 -13.34
N ARG A 84 -8.16 21.06 -12.61
CA ARG A 84 -9.37 20.97 -11.80
C ARG A 84 -9.11 21.18 -10.30
N ALA A 85 -7.86 21.50 -9.90
CA ALA A 85 -7.47 21.54 -8.49
C ALA A 85 -8.35 22.46 -7.63
N ASP A 86 -8.84 23.58 -8.19
CA ASP A 86 -9.65 24.56 -7.46
C ASP A 86 -11.10 24.09 -7.20
N GLU A 87 -11.52 22.99 -7.82
CA GLU A 87 -12.82 22.39 -7.56
C GLU A 87 -12.88 21.64 -6.21
N PHE A 88 -11.71 21.31 -5.61
CA PHE A 88 -11.58 20.41 -4.47
C PHE A 88 -11.11 21.12 -3.20
N ASP A 89 -11.67 20.69 -2.08
CA ASP A 89 -11.18 21.06 -0.75
C ASP A 89 -9.83 20.38 -0.43
N VAL A 90 -9.64 19.15 -0.92
CA VAL A 90 -8.43 18.32 -0.72
C VAL A 90 -8.17 17.47 -1.95
N LEU A 91 -6.89 17.39 -2.33
CA LEU A 91 -6.38 16.45 -3.33
C LEU A 91 -5.55 15.39 -2.61
N HIS A 92 -6.00 14.13 -2.67
CA HIS A 92 -5.34 13.01 -2.02
C HIS A 92 -4.71 12.09 -3.06
N PHE A 93 -3.39 12.02 -3.07
CA PHE A 93 -2.59 11.25 -4.00
C PHE A 93 -2.17 9.91 -3.42
N HIS A 94 -2.18 8.87 -4.28
CA HIS A 94 -1.76 7.50 -3.97
C HIS A 94 -0.70 6.99 -4.96
N ILE A 95 0.02 7.90 -5.60
CA ILE A 95 0.98 7.65 -6.69
C ILE A 95 2.43 7.96 -6.30
N ASP A 96 2.73 7.88 -5.01
CA ASP A 96 4.04 8.24 -4.45
C ASP A 96 4.45 9.68 -4.82
N PRO A 97 5.71 10.02 -5.17
CA PRO A 97 6.14 11.40 -5.30
C PRO A 97 5.96 12.05 -6.68
N LEU A 98 5.35 11.38 -7.66
CA LEU A 98 5.29 11.87 -9.05
C LEU A 98 4.67 13.27 -9.18
N GLN A 99 3.70 13.63 -8.34
CA GLN A 99 2.99 14.90 -8.35
C GLN A 99 3.74 16.03 -7.64
N PHE A 100 4.76 15.73 -6.84
CA PHE A 100 5.38 16.70 -5.93
C PHE A 100 5.76 18.03 -6.61
N PRO A 101 6.52 18.05 -7.70
CA PRO A 101 6.92 19.31 -8.33
C PRO A 101 5.75 20.15 -8.84
N LEU A 102 4.64 19.50 -9.22
CA LEU A 102 3.48 20.15 -9.85
C LEU A 102 2.48 20.73 -8.86
N PHE A 103 2.57 20.36 -7.56
CA PHE A 103 1.56 20.72 -6.55
C PHE A 103 2.16 21.42 -5.33
N ARG A 104 3.42 21.85 -5.38
CA ARG A 104 4.11 22.55 -4.29
C ARG A 104 3.40 23.83 -3.86
N ASP A 105 2.97 24.62 -4.83
CA ASP A 105 2.27 25.90 -4.62
C ASP A 105 0.91 25.77 -3.93
N ILE A 106 0.30 24.58 -3.98
CA ILE A 106 -0.96 24.27 -3.31
C ILE A 106 -0.82 23.15 -2.27
N ALA A 107 0.39 22.95 -1.74
CA ALA A 107 0.71 21.92 -0.75
C ALA A 107 -0.28 21.88 0.44
N ALA A 108 -0.78 23.02 0.88
CA ALA A 108 -1.74 23.12 1.99
C ALA A 108 -3.07 22.39 1.73
N ARG A 109 -3.43 22.13 0.45
CA ARG A 109 -4.64 21.40 0.05
C ARG A 109 -4.34 19.98 -0.48
N THR A 110 -3.08 19.55 -0.42
CA THR A 110 -2.68 18.22 -0.89
C THR A 110 -2.34 17.31 0.27
N VAL A 111 -2.44 16.03 0.03
CA VAL A 111 -1.87 14.99 0.89
C VAL A 111 -1.50 13.79 0.04
N THR A 112 -0.42 13.11 0.40
CA THR A 112 0.01 11.88 -0.29
C THR A 112 0.12 10.74 0.70
N THR A 113 -0.60 9.67 0.45
CA THR A 113 -0.37 8.40 1.17
C THR A 113 0.70 7.60 0.47
N LEU A 114 1.75 7.26 1.22
CA LEU A 114 2.83 6.39 0.77
C LEU A 114 2.41 4.94 0.99
N HIS A 115 2.33 4.13 -0.08
CA HIS A 115 1.90 2.75 0.00
C HIS A 115 3.06 1.74 -0.04
N GLY A 116 4.18 2.15 -0.65
CA GLY A 116 5.35 1.31 -0.85
C GLY A 116 6.40 1.42 0.25
N ARG A 117 7.51 0.73 0.03
CA ARG A 117 8.71 0.81 0.87
C ARG A 117 9.37 2.18 0.74
N GLN A 118 9.96 2.66 1.83
CA GLN A 118 10.63 3.97 1.87
C GLN A 118 12.14 3.86 2.20
N ASP A 119 12.68 2.67 2.20
CA ASP A 119 14.08 2.37 2.51
C ASP A 119 15.01 2.36 1.29
N LEU A 120 14.55 2.87 0.14
CA LEU A 120 15.40 3.05 -1.04
C LEU A 120 16.32 4.27 -0.85
N PRO A 121 17.62 4.17 -1.17
CA PRO A 121 18.60 5.24 -0.92
C PRO A 121 18.33 6.53 -1.68
N ASP A 122 17.56 6.47 -2.77
CA ASP A 122 17.20 7.62 -3.60
C ASP A 122 16.07 8.48 -3.02
N LEU A 123 15.31 7.97 -2.04
CA LEU A 123 14.13 8.65 -1.49
C LEU A 123 14.45 9.77 -0.48
N PRO A 124 15.41 9.62 0.47
CA PRO A 124 15.70 10.67 1.44
C PRO A 124 16.05 12.03 0.81
N PRO A 125 16.88 12.14 -0.25
CA PRO A 125 17.15 13.42 -0.91
C PRO A 125 15.90 14.09 -1.50
N LEU A 126 14.96 13.30 -2.04
CA LEU A 126 13.70 13.82 -2.57
C LEU A 126 12.83 14.46 -1.48
N TYR A 127 12.59 13.73 -0.38
CA TYR A 127 11.78 14.22 0.73
C TYR A 127 12.43 15.39 1.48
N PHE A 128 13.76 15.45 1.48
CA PHE A 128 14.48 16.60 2.01
C PHE A 128 14.34 17.83 1.11
N GLY A 129 14.44 17.66 -0.21
CA GLY A 129 14.32 18.74 -1.21
C GLY A 129 12.89 19.25 -1.40
N ILE A 130 11.87 18.45 -1.07
CA ILE A 130 10.44 18.80 -1.19
C ILE A 130 9.74 18.47 0.14
N SER A 131 10.04 19.26 1.17
CA SER A 131 9.59 19.02 2.54
C SER A 131 8.23 19.66 2.88
N GLU A 132 7.69 20.50 2.01
CA GLU A 132 6.42 21.19 2.26
C GLU A 132 5.18 20.35 2.05
N LEU A 133 5.26 19.28 1.25
CA LEU A 133 4.10 18.42 0.92
C LEU A 133 3.74 17.49 2.08
N PRO A 134 2.46 17.51 2.55
CA PRO A 134 2.02 16.64 3.62
C PRO A 134 1.95 15.18 3.17
N LEU A 135 2.53 14.29 3.97
CA LEU A 135 2.56 12.85 3.74
C LEU A 135 1.73 12.11 4.78
N VAL A 136 1.20 10.97 4.39
CA VAL A 136 0.63 9.97 5.30
C VAL A 136 1.39 8.67 5.15
N SER A 137 1.91 8.18 6.25
CA SER A 137 2.43 6.82 6.33
C SER A 137 1.33 5.83 6.68
N ILE A 138 1.50 4.58 6.30
CA ILE A 138 0.55 3.50 6.59
C ILE A 138 0.95 2.68 7.83
N SER A 139 2.15 2.95 8.37
CA SER A 139 2.63 2.50 9.67
C SER A 139 3.69 3.47 10.21
N HIS A 140 4.03 3.38 11.48
CA HIS A 140 5.15 4.13 12.04
C HIS A 140 6.49 3.59 11.52
N ALA A 141 6.63 2.27 11.40
CA ALA A 141 7.82 1.63 10.85
C ALA A 141 8.15 2.10 9.42
N GLN A 142 7.13 2.38 8.58
CA GLN A 142 7.35 2.92 7.24
C GLN A 142 8.06 4.28 7.23
N ARG A 143 7.99 5.05 8.33
CA ARG A 143 8.60 6.39 8.45
C ARG A 143 10.08 6.34 8.79
N GLU A 144 10.54 5.25 9.41
CA GLU A 144 11.90 5.14 9.95
C GLU A 144 13.01 5.48 8.95
N PRO A 145 12.95 5.04 7.67
CA PRO A 145 13.99 5.38 6.70
C PRO A 145 14.02 6.84 6.25
N ILE A 146 12.91 7.57 6.42
CA ILE A 146 12.74 8.97 5.96
C ILE A 146 12.18 9.87 7.08
N PRO A 147 12.83 9.94 8.26
CA PRO A 147 12.29 10.62 9.43
C PRO A 147 12.11 12.13 9.26
N HIS A 148 12.77 12.73 8.27
CA HIS A 148 12.70 14.16 7.95
C HIS A 148 11.54 14.52 7.01
N ALA A 149 10.84 13.53 6.45
CA ALA A 149 9.70 13.78 5.58
C ALA A 149 8.52 14.38 6.36
N ASN A 150 7.72 15.22 5.70
CA ASN A 150 6.63 15.98 6.33
C ASN A 150 5.41 15.08 6.60
N PHE A 151 5.50 14.18 7.55
CA PHE A 151 4.38 13.33 7.93
C PHE A 151 3.31 14.09 8.71
N ALA A 152 2.17 14.31 8.07
CA ALA A 152 0.99 14.92 8.67
C ALA A 152 0.21 13.93 9.56
N ALA A 153 0.28 12.63 9.25
CA ALA A 153 -0.36 11.54 10.01
C ALA A 153 0.27 10.17 9.69
N THR A 154 -0.03 9.18 10.55
CA THR A 154 0.00 7.75 10.21
C THR A 154 -1.44 7.27 10.21
N VAL A 155 -1.88 6.64 9.11
CA VAL A 155 -3.22 6.05 8.98
C VAL A 155 -3.07 4.59 8.56
N HIS A 156 -3.29 3.68 9.49
CA HIS A 156 -3.31 2.25 9.18
C HIS A 156 -4.41 1.93 8.16
N HIS A 157 -4.15 1.01 7.27
CA HIS A 157 -5.16 0.51 6.33
C HIS A 157 -6.35 -0.12 7.05
N GLY A 158 -7.46 -0.20 6.34
CA GLY A 158 -8.67 -0.85 6.82
C GLY A 158 -9.41 -1.54 5.70
N LEU A 159 -10.14 -2.61 6.04
CA LEU A 159 -10.99 -3.38 5.15
C LEU A 159 -12.46 -3.19 5.49
N PRO A 160 -13.41 -3.32 4.53
CA PRO A 160 -14.82 -3.45 4.85
C PRO A 160 -15.04 -4.61 5.82
N VAL A 161 -15.84 -4.40 6.86
CA VAL A 161 -16.05 -5.43 7.90
C VAL A 161 -16.77 -6.67 7.38
N ASP A 162 -17.50 -6.55 6.30
CA ASP A 162 -18.27 -7.60 5.62
C ASP A 162 -17.49 -8.26 4.45
N LEU A 163 -16.29 -7.78 4.12
CA LEU A 163 -15.44 -8.33 3.06
C LEU A 163 -15.12 -9.80 3.31
N HIS A 164 -14.79 -10.13 4.55
CA HIS A 164 -14.49 -11.48 5.00
C HIS A 164 -15.42 -11.90 6.13
N LYS A 165 -16.04 -13.07 5.96
CA LYS A 165 -16.86 -13.69 7.00
C LYS A 165 -15.96 -14.44 7.99
N PRO A 166 -16.08 -14.19 9.31
CA PRO A 166 -15.28 -14.87 10.30
C PRO A 166 -15.68 -16.36 10.42
N VAL A 167 -14.67 -17.22 10.57
CA VAL A 167 -14.84 -18.65 10.85
C VAL A 167 -14.26 -18.92 12.24
N PHE A 168 -15.15 -19.19 13.21
CA PHE A 168 -14.73 -19.38 14.61
C PHE A 168 -14.40 -20.82 14.97
N SER A 169 -14.79 -21.78 14.13
CA SER A 169 -14.50 -23.20 14.27
C SER A 169 -14.00 -23.75 12.94
N PRO A 170 -12.72 -23.49 12.59
CA PRO A 170 -12.17 -23.93 11.32
C PRO A 170 -12.08 -25.46 11.28
N SER A 171 -12.37 -26.03 10.12
CA SER A 171 -12.29 -27.47 9.87
C SER A 171 -11.11 -27.88 8.99
N GLY A 172 -10.37 -26.90 8.46
CA GLY A 172 -9.35 -27.15 7.44
C GLY A 172 -8.13 -27.91 7.94
N GLY A 173 -7.78 -27.79 9.23
CA GLY A 173 -6.68 -28.53 9.84
C GLY A 173 -5.29 -28.19 9.29
N TYR A 174 -5.10 -26.98 8.73
CA TYR A 174 -3.85 -26.50 8.15
C TYR A 174 -3.50 -25.08 8.65
N VAL A 175 -2.24 -24.72 8.53
CA VAL A 175 -1.76 -23.33 8.60
C VAL A 175 -1.59 -22.77 7.19
N ALA A 176 -1.82 -21.46 7.01
CA ALA A 176 -1.81 -20.81 5.71
C ALA A 176 -0.56 -19.94 5.52
N PHE A 177 -0.05 -19.89 4.29
CA PHE A 177 0.81 -18.82 3.79
C PHE A 177 0.09 -18.17 2.59
N LEU A 178 -0.03 -16.84 2.60
CA LEU A 178 -0.66 -16.09 1.51
C LEU A 178 0.22 -14.89 1.11
N GLY A 179 0.68 -14.85 -0.15
CA GLY A 179 1.51 -13.75 -0.61
C GLY A 179 2.14 -14.00 -1.98
N ARG A 180 3.27 -13.32 -2.26
CA ARG A 180 4.16 -13.65 -3.39
C ARG A 180 5.19 -14.67 -2.94
N ILE A 181 5.62 -15.52 -3.86
CA ILE A 181 6.85 -16.27 -3.67
C ILE A 181 8.01 -15.31 -3.92
N SER A 182 8.68 -14.90 -2.86
CA SER A 182 9.89 -14.08 -2.96
C SER A 182 10.80 -14.31 -1.75
N PRO A 183 12.11 -14.03 -1.87
CA PRO A 183 13.04 -14.14 -0.73
C PRO A 183 12.64 -13.27 0.47
N GLU A 184 11.99 -12.14 0.23
CA GLU A 184 11.52 -11.21 1.27
C GLU A 184 10.34 -11.77 2.08
N LYS A 185 9.47 -12.57 1.44
CA LYS A 185 8.27 -13.16 2.08
C LYS A 185 8.54 -14.49 2.78
N ARG A 186 9.67 -15.14 2.49
CA ARG A 186 10.17 -16.34 3.19
C ARG A 186 9.17 -17.49 3.27
N PRO A 187 8.57 -17.95 2.14
CA PRO A 187 7.74 -19.17 2.15
C PRO A 187 8.53 -20.40 2.60
N ASP A 188 9.86 -20.45 2.41
CA ASP A 188 10.77 -21.46 2.95
C ASP A 188 10.64 -21.60 4.48
N ARG A 189 10.66 -20.48 5.23
CA ARG A 189 10.45 -20.50 6.69
C ARG A 189 9.06 -21.04 7.07
N ALA A 190 8.02 -20.68 6.31
CA ALA A 190 6.67 -21.20 6.56
C ALA A 190 6.63 -22.73 6.45
N ILE A 191 7.29 -23.31 5.44
CA ILE A 191 7.41 -24.76 5.24
C ILE A 191 8.17 -25.40 6.41
N GLU A 192 9.30 -24.83 6.81
CA GLU A 192 10.13 -25.33 7.90
C GLU A 192 9.38 -25.33 9.24
N ILE A 193 8.69 -24.21 9.58
CA ILE A 193 7.90 -24.09 10.81
C ILE A 193 6.78 -25.15 10.84
N ALA A 194 6.01 -25.26 9.75
CA ALA A 194 4.89 -26.20 9.67
C ALA A 194 5.35 -27.64 9.83
N ARG A 195 6.46 -28.01 9.20
CA ARG A 195 7.07 -29.35 9.32
C ARG A 195 7.60 -29.64 10.72
N ALA A 196 8.28 -28.68 11.33
CA ALA A 196 8.84 -28.84 12.68
C ALA A 196 7.76 -29.10 13.73
N VAL A 197 6.57 -28.47 13.56
CA VAL A 197 5.41 -28.66 14.46
C VAL A 197 4.53 -29.84 14.02
N GLY A 198 4.69 -30.33 12.78
CA GLY A 198 3.91 -31.46 12.25
C GLY A 198 2.48 -31.07 11.85
N VAL A 199 2.25 -29.82 11.42
CA VAL A 199 0.95 -29.34 10.94
C VAL A 199 0.95 -29.17 9.41
N PRO A 200 -0.15 -29.50 8.71
CA PRO A 200 -0.25 -29.23 7.27
C PRO A 200 -0.14 -27.74 6.95
N LEU A 201 0.53 -27.40 5.86
CA LEU A 201 0.65 -26.05 5.33
C LEU A 201 0.02 -25.96 3.94
N LYS A 202 -0.82 -24.94 3.72
CA LYS A 202 -1.26 -24.55 2.38
C LYS A 202 -0.65 -23.22 2.00
N ILE A 203 -0.06 -23.17 0.81
CA ILE A 203 0.59 -21.99 0.24
C ILE A 203 -0.26 -21.49 -0.92
N ALA A 204 -0.90 -20.33 -0.76
CA ALA A 204 -1.55 -19.63 -1.85
C ALA A 204 -0.64 -18.45 -2.27
N ALA A 205 -0.03 -18.57 -3.45
CA ALA A 205 0.99 -17.62 -3.84
C ALA A 205 1.12 -17.49 -5.36
N LYS A 206 1.46 -16.25 -5.77
CA LYS A 206 1.90 -15.93 -7.12
C LYS A 206 3.42 -16.06 -7.21
N VAL A 207 3.89 -16.61 -8.33
CA VAL A 207 5.32 -16.61 -8.70
C VAL A 207 5.50 -15.56 -9.79
N ASP A 208 6.12 -14.44 -9.47
CA ASP A 208 6.46 -13.41 -10.46
C ASP A 208 7.70 -13.84 -11.26
N LYS A 209 7.83 -13.34 -12.50
CA LYS A 209 8.95 -13.69 -13.39
C LYS A 209 10.33 -13.41 -12.75
N VAL A 210 10.42 -12.31 -11.98
CA VAL A 210 11.65 -11.92 -11.28
C VAL A 210 12.03 -12.93 -10.18
N ASP A 211 11.06 -13.60 -9.58
CA ASP A 211 11.26 -14.55 -8.48
C ASP A 211 11.28 -16.03 -8.96
N ALA A 212 11.15 -16.30 -10.27
CA ALA A 212 11.09 -17.65 -10.83
C ALA A 212 12.33 -18.49 -10.49
N ALA A 213 13.52 -17.90 -10.48
CA ALA A 213 14.74 -18.59 -10.10
C ALA A 213 14.75 -19.02 -8.63
N TYR A 214 14.28 -18.15 -7.71
CA TYR A 214 14.13 -18.48 -6.30
C TYR A 214 13.08 -19.58 -6.09
N PHE A 215 11.95 -19.51 -6.79
CA PHE A 215 10.96 -20.57 -6.73
C PHE A 215 11.57 -21.93 -7.13
N ALA A 216 12.18 -22.02 -8.32
CA ALA A 216 12.70 -23.28 -8.83
C ALA A 216 13.86 -23.85 -8.00
N SER A 217 14.74 -23.00 -7.48
CA SER A 217 15.92 -23.46 -6.73
C SER A 217 15.67 -23.74 -5.26
N THR A 218 14.73 -23.04 -4.63
CA THR A 218 14.53 -23.08 -3.18
C THR A 218 13.17 -23.65 -2.79
N ILE A 219 12.07 -23.14 -3.36
CA ILE A 219 10.74 -23.48 -2.90
C ILE A 219 10.24 -24.79 -3.51
N GLU A 220 10.35 -24.97 -4.81
CA GLU A 220 9.83 -26.14 -5.52
C GLU A 220 10.38 -27.46 -4.95
N PRO A 221 11.70 -27.60 -4.65
CA PRO A 221 12.23 -28.81 -3.99
C PRO A 221 11.61 -29.03 -2.60
N MET A 222 11.27 -27.97 -1.88
CA MET A 222 10.63 -28.09 -0.56
C MET A 222 9.15 -28.50 -0.65
N LEU A 223 8.48 -28.30 -1.78
CA LEU A 223 7.09 -28.75 -1.97
C LEU A 223 6.96 -30.26 -2.13
N ALA A 224 8.00 -30.95 -2.50
CA ALA A 224 8.00 -32.41 -2.77
C ALA A 224 7.80 -33.31 -1.52
N GLY A 225 7.76 -32.71 -0.31
CA GLY A 225 7.56 -33.46 0.94
C GLY A 225 6.10 -33.49 1.40
N PRO A 226 5.76 -34.39 2.35
CA PRO A 226 4.42 -34.48 2.90
C PRO A 226 4.03 -33.19 3.68
N GLY A 227 2.73 -32.94 3.77
CA GLY A 227 2.17 -31.89 4.61
C GLY A 227 2.24 -30.48 4.02
N VAL A 228 2.68 -30.28 2.77
CA VAL A 228 2.70 -28.97 2.10
C VAL A 228 1.91 -29.06 0.80
N GLU A 229 0.93 -28.17 0.65
CA GLU A 229 0.11 -28.02 -0.55
C GLU A 229 0.34 -26.64 -1.18
N PHE A 230 0.82 -26.59 -2.42
CA PHE A 230 0.91 -25.37 -3.20
C PHE A 230 -0.38 -25.17 -4.03
N VAL A 231 -1.21 -24.22 -3.61
CA VAL A 231 -2.55 -23.97 -4.21
C VAL A 231 -2.46 -23.08 -5.45
N GLY A 232 -1.33 -22.38 -5.65
CA GLY A 232 -1.18 -21.35 -6.68
C GLY A 232 -1.83 -20.03 -6.30
N GLU A 233 -2.05 -19.16 -7.26
CA GLU A 233 -2.68 -17.86 -7.04
C GLU A 233 -4.19 -18.01 -6.79
N ILE A 234 -4.71 -17.34 -5.77
CA ILE A 234 -6.14 -17.31 -5.44
C ILE A 234 -6.70 -15.89 -5.61
N ASN A 235 -7.94 -15.79 -6.04
CA ASN A 235 -8.69 -14.54 -6.10
C ASN A 235 -9.38 -14.23 -4.76
N ASP A 236 -9.97 -13.03 -4.65
CA ASP A 236 -10.61 -12.59 -3.41
C ASP A 236 -11.77 -13.47 -2.96
N ALA A 237 -12.53 -14.05 -3.90
CA ALA A 237 -13.65 -14.93 -3.57
C ALA A 237 -13.17 -16.19 -2.79
N ARG A 238 -11.96 -16.70 -3.11
CA ARG A 238 -11.36 -17.86 -2.43
C ARG A 238 -10.59 -17.51 -1.18
N LYS A 239 -10.19 -16.22 -0.99
CA LYS A 239 -9.42 -15.81 0.19
C LYS A 239 -10.16 -16.07 1.50
N ASN A 240 -11.48 -15.81 1.52
CA ASN A 240 -12.27 -16.00 2.73
C ASN A 240 -12.25 -17.43 3.23
N GLU A 241 -12.45 -18.40 2.33
CA GLU A 241 -12.36 -19.82 2.65
C GLU A 241 -10.94 -20.20 3.05
N PHE A 242 -9.95 -19.81 2.24
CA PHE A 242 -8.54 -20.14 2.46
C PHE A 242 -8.00 -19.62 3.79
N LEU A 243 -8.29 -18.39 4.16
CA LEU A 243 -7.87 -17.80 5.45
C LEU A 243 -8.78 -18.24 6.59
N GLY A 244 -10.11 -18.32 6.37
CA GLY A 244 -11.07 -18.65 7.41
C GLY A 244 -10.93 -20.08 7.91
N GLU A 245 -10.70 -21.04 7.03
CA GLU A 245 -10.51 -22.46 7.40
C GLU A 245 -9.09 -22.77 7.90
N ALA A 246 -8.14 -21.84 7.74
CA ALA A 246 -6.81 -21.99 8.31
C ALA A 246 -6.83 -21.84 9.84
N SER A 247 -6.05 -22.67 10.54
CA SER A 247 -5.87 -22.58 11.99
C SER A 247 -5.01 -21.37 12.39
N ALA A 248 -4.06 -20.96 11.53
CA ALA A 248 -3.26 -19.76 11.66
C ALA A 248 -2.72 -19.31 10.31
N LEU A 249 -2.38 -17.99 10.20
CA LEU A 249 -1.55 -17.46 9.11
C LEU A 249 -0.09 -17.46 9.57
N LEU A 250 0.83 -17.97 8.74
CA LEU A 250 2.26 -17.80 8.90
C LEU A 250 2.74 -16.60 8.08
N PHE A 251 3.38 -15.65 8.74
CA PHE A 251 3.90 -14.42 8.13
C PHE A 251 5.40 -14.25 8.47
N PRO A 252 6.27 -15.12 7.90
CA PRO A 252 7.67 -15.25 8.31
C PRO A 252 8.62 -14.31 7.56
N ILE A 253 8.15 -13.13 7.21
CA ILE A 253 8.84 -12.14 6.38
C ILE A 253 10.24 -11.76 6.90
N ASP A 254 11.12 -11.34 5.97
CA ASP A 254 12.46 -10.86 6.27
C ASP A 254 12.77 -9.53 5.55
N TRP A 255 11.85 -8.60 5.63
CA TRP A 255 12.00 -7.25 5.12
C TRP A 255 11.10 -6.27 5.90
N PRO A 256 11.40 -4.95 5.88
CA PRO A 256 10.58 -3.96 6.58
C PRO A 256 9.23 -3.75 5.87
N GLU A 257 8.28 -4.67 6.10
CA GLU A 257 6.94 -4.62 5.53
C GLU A 257 6.26 -3.30 5.88
N PRO A 258 5.81 -2.50 4.90
CA PRO A 258 5.16 -1.22 5.18
C PRO A 258 3.84 -1.36 5.94
N PHE A 259 3.04 -2.41 5.67
CA PHE A 259 1.80 -2.67 6.39
C PHE A 259 1.42 -4.15 6.50
N GLY A 260 1.37 -4.90 5.38
CA GLY A 260 1.02 -6.31 5.39
C GLY A 260 -0.49 -6.57 5.47
N LEU A 261 -1.24 -6.21 4.43
CA LEU A 261 -2.70 -6.38 4.35
C LEU A 261 -3.17 -7.79 4.72
N VAL A 262 -2.40 -8.82 4.38
CA VAL A 262 -2.74 -10.22 4.65
C VAL A 262 -2.93 -10.52 6.14
N MET A 263 -2.24 -9.80 7.04
CA MET A 263 -2.42 -9.95 8.48
C MET A 263 -3.83 -9.53 8.90
N ILE A 264 -4.30 -8.38 8.42
CA ILE A 264 -5.65 -7.90 8.74
C ILE A 264 -6.75 -8.65 7.96
N GLU A 265 -6.44 -9.21 6.77
CA GLU A 265 -7.34 -10.14 6.05
C GLU A 265 -7.54 -11.44 6.87
N ALA A 266 -6.47 -12.00 7.43
CA ALA A 266 -6.55 -13.15 8.33
C ALA A 266 -7.35 -12.82 9.60
N MET A 267 -7.04 -11.70 10.26
CA MET A 267 -7.77 -11.25 11.45
C MET A 267 -9.26 -11.00 11.15
N ALA A 268 -9.61 -10.52 9.95
CA ALA A 268 -11.00 -10.36 9.51
C ALA A 268 -11.73 -11.71 9.43
N CYS A 269 -11.04 -12.78 9.07
CA CYS A 269 -11.55 -14.15 9.13
C CYS A 269 -11.58 -14.75 10.56
N GLY A 270 -11.05 -14.03 11.56
CA GLY A 270 -10.82 -14.55 12.92
C GLY A 270 -9.57 -15.40 13.03
N THR A 271 -8.72 -15.45 12.02
CA THR A 271 -7.54 -16.31 11.96
C THR A 271 -6.34 -15.62 12.60
N PRO A 272 -5.73 -16.20 13.65
CA PRO A 272 -4.57 -15.64 14.31
C PRO A 272 -3.32 -15.71 13.43
N VAL A 273 -2.33 -14.88 13.74
CA VAL A 273 -1.12 -14.70 12.91
C VAL A 273 0.13 -15.04 13.72
N LEU A 274 1.02 -15.87 13.15
CA LEU A 274 2.40 -16.02 13.62
C LEU A 274 3.29 -15.18 12.70
N ALA A 275 3.92 -14.13 13.22
CA ALA A 275 4.66 -13.18 12.41
C ALA A 275 6.08 -12.92 12.96
N PHE A 276 7.05 -12.73 12.05
CA PHE A 276 8.38 -12.27 12.42
C PHE A 276 8.38 -10.75 12.61
N ARG A 277 9.15 -10.28 13.61
CA ARG A 277 9.25 -8.86 13.98
C ARG A 277 9.98 -8.04 12.92
N LYS A 278 9.28 -7.64 11.88
CA LYS A 278 9.81 -6.82 10.77
C LYS A 278 8.79 -5.75 10.38
N GLY A 279 9.28 -4.53 10.16
CA GLY A 279 8.43 -3.41 9.73
C GLY A 279 7.21 -3.21 10.64
N SER A 280 6.04 -3.14 10.04
CA SER A 280 4.75 -2.84 10.71
C SER A 280 4.20 -3.94 11.62
N VAL A 281 4.78 -5.13 11.66
CA VAL A 281 4.21 -6.29 12.37
C VAL A 281 3.84 -5.96 13.81
N ALA A 282 4.73 -5.26 14.55
CA ALA A 282 4.47 -4.90 15.95
C ALA A 282 3.35 -3.85 16.14
N GLU A 283 2.96 -3.17 15.06
CA GLU A 283 1.84 -2.22 15.07
C GLU A 283 0.50 -2.90 14.75
N ILE A 284 0.54 -4.01 14.01
CA ILE A 284 -0.65 -4.69 13.51
C ILE A 284 -1.07 -5.82 14.45
N ILE A 285 -0.12 -6.62 14.90
CA ILE A 285 -0.37 -7.79 15.76
C ILE A 285 -0.32 -7.38 17.23
N ASP A 286 -1.40 -7.66 17.97
CA ASP A 286 -1.42 -7.60 19.44
C ASP A 286 -0.87 -8.94 19.94
N ASP A 287 0.39 -8.94 20.40
CA ASP A 287 1.10 -10.17 20.82
C ASP A 287 0.35 -10.88 21.95
N GLY A 288 0.14 -12.19 21.78
CA GLY A 288 -0.65 -13.04 22.70
C GLY A 288 -2.18 -12.87 22.58
N VAL A 289 -2.67 -11.98 21.67
CA VAL A 289 -4.11 -11.72 21.49
C VAL A 289 -4.56 -12.04 20.06
N THR A 290 -3.93 -11.40 19.05
CA THR A 290 -4.27 -11.62 17.64
C THR A 290 -3.25 -12.49 16.94
N GLY A 291 -2.16 -12.84 17.61
CA GLY A 291 -1.08 -13.67 17.11
C GLY A 291 0.10 -13.67 18.05
N ARG A 292 1.23 -14.18 17.57
CA ARG A 292 2.52 -14.10 18.25
C ARG A 292 3.54 -13.45 17.33
N ILE A 293 4.38 -12.61 17.93
CA ILE A 293 5.50 -11.93 17.26
C ILE A 293 6.79 -12.59 17.72
N VAL A 294 7.59 -13.07 16.78
CA VAL A 294 8.82 -13.83 17.03
C VAL A 294 10.00 -13.23 16.29
N ASP A 295 11.20 -13.52 16.76
CA ASP A 295 12.44 -13.01 16.18
C ASP A 295 13.27 -14.15 15.53
N THR A 296 13.07 -15.42 15.95
CA THR A 296 13.84 -16.58 15.46
C THR A 296 12.93 -17.74 15.01
N MET A 297 13.52 -18.69 14.30
CA MET A 297 12.84 -19.90 13.85
C MET A 297 12.45 -20.79 15.05
N GLU A 298 13.31 -20.88 16.04
CA GLU A 298 13.08 -21.65 17.27
C GLU A 298 11.89 -21.10 18.04
N GLU A 299 11.81 -19.76 18.19
CA GLU A 299 10.65 -19.11 18.79
C GLU A 299 9.37 -19.34 17.98
N ALA A 300 9.46 -19.30 16.64
CA ALA A 300 8.30 -19.53 15.77
C ALA A 300 7.73 -20.96 15.94
N VAL A 301 8.60 -21.96 15.98
CA VAL A 301 8.21 -23.37 16.21
C VAL A 301 7.60 -23.53 17.59
N ALA A 302 8.18 -22.92 18.62
CA ALA A 302 7.68 -23.00 20.00
C ALA A 302 6.33 -22.26 20.18
N ALA A 303 6.15 -21.11 19.50
CA ALA A 303 4.97 -20.27 19.64
C ALA A 303 3.76 -20.75 18.81
N LEU A 304 3.96 -21.53 17.73
CA LEU A 304 2.85 -21.93 16.86
C LEU A 304 1.73 -22.67 17.61
N PRO A 305 1.97 -23.63 18.54
CA PRO A 305 0.90 -24.23 19.31
C PRO A 305 0.06 -23.23 20.13
N GLU A 306 0.69 -22.19 20.68
CA GLU A 306 -0.02 -21.12 21.40
C GLU A 306 -0.91 -20.32 20.45
N VAL A 307 -0.42 -20.00 19.23
CA VAL A 307 -1.19 -19.29 18.20
C VAL A 307 -2.42 -20.08 17.79
N LEU A 308 -2.29 -21.40 17.62
CA LEU A 308 -3.41 -22.28 17.27
C LEU A 308 -4.52 -22.29 18.33
N ALA A 309 -4.21 -21.96 19.59
CA ALA A 309 -5.14 -21.94 20.72
C ALA A 309 -5.79 -20.57 20.98
N LEU A 310 -5.43 -19.51 20.24
CA LEU A 310 -5.97 -18.17 20.44
C LEU A 310 -7.47 -18.07 20.13
N ASP A 311 -8.18 -17.22 20.90
CA ASP A 311 -9.62 -16.97 20.70
C ASP A 311 -9.87 -16.19 19.40
N ARG A 312 -10.37 -16.87 18.39
CA ARG A 312 -10.70 -16.32 17.07
C ARG A 312 -11.75 -15.22 17.12
N ARG A 313 -12.64 -15.21 18.12
CA ARG A 313 -13.63 -14.16 18.32
C ARG A 313 -12.95 -12.86 18.78
N LEU A 314 -11.93 -12.98 19.61
CA LEU A 314 -11.13 -11.83 20.05
C LEU A 314 -10.27 -11.30 18.90
N VAL A 315 -9.65 -12.19 18.10
CA VAL A 315 -8.92 -11.79 16.88
C VAL A 315 -9.82 -10.96 15.95
N ARG A 316 -11.03 -11.47 15.65
CA ARG A 316 -12.00 -10.75 14.80
C ARG A 316 -12.39 -9.40 15.41
N ARG A 317 -12.69 -9.33 16.69
CA ARG A 317 -13.05 -8.08 17.37
C ARG A 317 -11.95 -7.04 17.25
N ARG A 318 -10.67 -7.41 17.42
CA ARG A 318 -9.53 -6.51 17.25
C ARG A 318 -9.41 -5.97 15.84
N PHE A 319 -9.69 -6.79 14.82
CA PHE A 319 -9.80 -6.32 13.45
C PHE A 319 -10.88 -5.24 13.30
N GLU A 320 -12.10 -5.50 13.78
CA GLU A 320 -13.21 -4.55 13.66
C GLU A 320 -12.93 -3.21 14.35
N GLU A 321 -12.29 -3.24 15.52
CA GLU A 321 -11.92 -2.06 16.30
C GLU A 321 -10.84 -1.24 15.60
N ARG A 322 -9.82 -1.88 15.03
CA ARG A 322 -8.58 -1.23 14.62
C ARG A 322 -8.41 -1.09 13.11
N PHE A 323 -8.98 -1.99 12.32
CA PHE A 323 -8.66 -2.13 10.89
C PHE A 323 -9.90 -2.15 9.99
N SER A 324 -11.01 -1.54 10.40
CA SER A 324 -12.17 -1.34 9.52
C SER A 324 -11.96 -0.19 8.54
N ALA A 325 -12.48 -0.31 7.32
CA ALA A 325 -12.46 0.76 6.31
C ALA A 325 -13.13 2.05 6.82
N ALA A 326 -14.19 1.91 7.59
CA ALA A 326 -14.88 3.05 8.22
C ALA A 326 -13.98 3.80 9.23
N ARG A 327 -13.15 3.08 10.04
CA ARG A 327 -12.17 3.73 10.92
C ARG A 327 -11.12 4.46 10.06
N MET A 328 -10.57 3.81 9.02
CA MET A 328 -9.61 4.40 8.11
C MET A 328 -10.14 5.70 7.48
N ALA A 329 -11.37 5.68 6.97
CA ALA A 329 -12.01 6.87 6.38
C ALA A 329 -12.16 8.00 7.40
N ARG A 330 -12.61 7.71 8.64
CA ARG A 330 -12.70 8.72 9.71
C ARG A 330 -11.33 9.35 10.02
N ASP A 331 -10.26 8.57 10.04
CA ASP A 331 -8.91 9.09 10.28
C ASP A 331 -8.48 10.05 9.17
N TYR A 332 -8.74 9.71 7.89
CA TYR A 332 -8.49 10.60 6.76
C TYR A 332 -9.37 11.85 6.81
N VAL A 333 -10.65 11.74 7.10
CA VAL A 333 -11.54 12.91 7.23
C VAL A 333 -11.06 13.85 8.33
N ASN A 334 -10.60 13.33 9.45
CA ASN A 334 -10.00 14.13 10.52
C ASN A 334 -8.71 14.84 10.06
N LEU A 335 -7.87 14.17 9.28
CA LEU A 335 -6.70 14.77 8.66
C LEU A 335 -7.09 15.88 7.68
N TYR A 336 -8.02 15.62 6.76
CA TYR A 336 -8.47 16.61 5.78
C TYR A 336 -9.02 17.89 6.44
N ARG A 337 -9.78 17.75 7.52
CA ARG A 337 -10.27 18.89 8.30
C ARG A 337 -9.13 19.69 8.91
N ARG A 338 -8.05 19.05 9.36
CA ARG A 338 -6.85 19.73 9.89
C ARG A 338 -6.09 20.47 8.80
N LEU A 339 -5.93 19.88 7.63
CA LEU A 339 -5.26 20.51 6.48
C LEU A 339 -6.02 21.77 6.04
N ARG A 340 -7.34 21.69 5.88
CA ARG A 340 -8.16 22.86 5.53
C ARG A 340 -8.04 24.03 6.50
N ARG A 341 -7.89 23.77 7.81
CA ARG A 341 -7.72 24.82 8.83
C ARG A 341 -6.34 25.48 8.77
N ARG A 342 -5.34 24.83 8.22
CA ARG A 342 -3.97 25.35 8.06
C ARG A 342 -3.77 26.09 6.74
N ALA A 343 -4.62 25.85 5.75
CA ALA A 343 -4.59 26.61 4.51
C ALA A 343 -4.87 28.09 4.83
N PRO A 344 -3.98 29.04 4.43
CA PRO A 344 -4.28 30.44 4.58
C PRO A 344 -5.60 30.74 3.86
N VAL A 345 -6.50 31.46 4.53
CA VAL A 345 -7.66 32.05 3.85
C VAL A 345 -7.08 33.10 2.91
N TYR A 346 -6.99 32.80 1.63
CA TYR A 346 -6.63 33.77 0.62
C TYR A 346 -7.77 34.78 0.57
N ASP A 347 -7.53 35.95 1.18
CA ASP A 347 -8.40 37.11 1.00
C ASP A 347 -8.11 37.67 -0.40
N GLU A 348 -9.07 37.60 -1.32
CA GLU A 348 -8.95 38.12 -2.69
C GLU A 348 -8.54 39.60 -2.77
N LYS A 349 -8.54 40.28 -1.63
CA LYS A 349 -8.19 41.69 -1.53
C LYS A 349 -6.67 41.98 -1.48
N GLU A 350 -5.80 41.00 -1.17
CA GLU A 350 -4.35 41.22 -1.16
C GLU A 350 -3.65 40.98 -2.50
N SER A 351 -4.33 40.41 -3.49
CA SER A 351 -3.78 40.17 -4.84
C SER A 351 -3.54 41.46 -5.66
N ALA A 352 -3.97 42.62 -5.18
CA ALA A 352 -3.81 43.89 -5.89
C ALA A 352 -2.49 44.63 -5.59
N LEU A 353 -1.61 44.09 -4.72
CA LEU A 353 -0.38 44.77 -4.27
C LEU A 353 0.89 43.91 -4.49
N ALA A 354 0.95 43.14 -5.57
CA ALA A 354 2.23 42.58 -5.99
C ALA A 354 3.06 43.65 -6.70
N PRO A 355 4.27 44.00 -6.22
CA PRO A 355 5.15 44.89 -6.96
C PRO A 355 5.54 44.20 -8.27
N SER A 356 5.48 44.97 -9.36
CA SER A 356 5.97 44.55 -10.68
C SER A 356 7.44 44.19 -10.57
N LEU A 357 7.74 42.89 -10.80
CA LEU A 357 9.13 42.42 -10.92
C LEU A 357 9.73 43.05 -12.17
N GLU A 358 10.76 43.88 -12.00
CA GLU A 358 11.59 44.36 -13.12
C GLU A 358 12.26 43.13 -13.79
N PRO A 359 12.47 43.19 -15.13
CA PRO A 359 13.13 42.10 -15.83
C PRO A 359 14.56 41.95 -15.35
N VAL A 360 14.92 40.75 -14.89
CA VAL A 360 16.32 40.38 -14.60
C VAL A 360 17.06 40.32 -15.93
N GLU A 361 18.04 41.20 -16.15
CA GLU A 361 18.96 41.10 -17.28
C GLU A 361 19.74 39.78 -17.20
N LEU A 362 19.58 38.96 -18.21
CA LEU A 362 20.35 37.73 -18.37
C LEU A 362 21.82 38.09 -18.65
N ALA A 363 22.72 37.57 -17.83
CA ALA A 363 24.16 37.69 -18.05
C ALA A 363 24.56 37.11 -19.42
N PRO A 364 25.59 37.64 -20.07
CA PRO A 364 25.98 37.22 -21.42
C PRO A 364 26.43 35.75 -21.45
N SER A 365 26.05 35.08 -22.54
CA SER A 365 26.30 33.67 -22.85
C SER A 365 27.80 33.33 -22.73
N LEU A 366 28.07 32.24 -21.99
CA LEU A 366 29.38 31.60 -21.97
C LEU A 366 29.71 31.01 -23.36
N GLU A 367 30.93 31.28 -23.84
CA GLU A 367 31.46 30.75 -25.10
C GLU A 367 31.52 29.19 -25.06
N PRO A 368 31.37 28.52 -26.22
CA PRO A 368 31.40 27.06 -26.28
C PRO A 368 32.78 26.49 -25.98
N VAL A 369 32.88 25.60 -25.03
CA VAL A 369 34.08 24.78 -24.77
C VAL A 369 34.22 23.74 -25.87
N GLU A 370 35.32 23.76 -26.60
CA GLU A 370 35.68 22.74 -27.60
C GLU A 370 35.81 21.36 -26.90
N THR A 371 34.97 20.39 -27.28
CA THR A 371 35.11 19.02 -26.86
C THR A 371 36.00 18.24 -27.82
N SER A 372 37.20 17.88 -27.36
CA SER A 372 38.06 16.85 -27.97
C SER A 372 37.46 15.46 -27.73
N GLY A 373 37.34 14.73 -28.80
CA GLY A 373 36.80 13.40 -29.04
C GLY A 373 36.78 12.36 -27.93
N THR A 374 35.65 11.69 -27.85
CA THR A 374 35.55 10.32 -27.31
C THR A 374 34.63 9.46 -28.17
N LYS A 375 35.09 8.22 -28.40
CA LYS A 375 34.49 7.19 -29.26
C LYS A 375 33.16 6.67 -28.74
N PRO A 376 32.30 6.08 -29.62
CA PRO A 376 31.02 5.53 -29.19
C PRO A 376 31.20 4.16 -28.52
N TYR A 377 30.43 3.96 -27.42
CA TYR A 377 30.18 2.63 -26.85
C TYR A 377 28.98 2.02 -27.59
N VAL A 378 29.24 0.86 -28.22
CA VAL A 378 28.28 -0.10 -28.77
C VAL A 378 28.17 -1.25 -27.78
N SER A 379 26.96 -1.63 -27.51
CA SER A 379 26.30 -2.90 -27.14
C SER A 379 25.42 -2.82 -25.90
#